data_121bc9db33640ff56044d54e071c625c
#
_entry.id   121bc9db33640ff56044d54e071c625c
#
_cell.length_a   1.000
_cell.length_b   1.000
_cell.length_c   1.000
_cell.angle_alpha   90.00
_cell.angle_beta   90.00
_cell.angle_gamma   90.00
#
_symmetry.space_group_name_H-M   'P 1'
#
loop_
_entity.id
_entity.type
_entity.pdbx_description
1 polymer ?
#
loop_
_entity_poly.entity_id
_entity_poly.type
_entity_poly.pdbx_seq_one_letter_code
_entity_poly.pdbx_strand_id
1 'polypeptide(L)'
;HNQVTPGQKIDDERKLLSSISFLGNALVSVSSDQAGAKFDGATMSNNTHVSGDDHIEVTNPMKDLAKGYMYGFVSTDKLAAGVWSNSQNSYGGGSYDWTRLTAYKNTVGNANYVEIHSSEWQWEKAHNGVVFPAYTQELPSAKVVITEDANADHKVDWQDGAIAYRSIMNNPQGWEKVKDITAYRIAMNFGSQAQNPFLMTLDGIKKINLHTDGLGQGVLLKGYGSEGHDSGHLNYADIGKRIGGVEDFKTLIEKAKKYGAHLGIHVNASETYPESKYFNEDILRKNADGSYSYGWNWLDQGINIDAGYDLAHGRLARWEELKKELGEGLDFIYVDVWGNGQSG
;
A
#
# COMPACT_ATOMS: atom_id res chain seq x y z
N HIS A 1 1.98 -5.57 -31.52
CA HIS A 1 1.57 -4.86 -30.31
C HIS A 1 1.35 -3.40 -30.67
N ASN A 2 0.14 -2.91 -30.58
CA ASN A 2 -0.14 -1.49 -30.67
C ASN A 2 0.29 -0.88 -29.32
N GLN A 3 1.48 -0.37 -29.27
CA GLN A 3 1.96 0.37 -28.10
C GLN A 3 1.31 1.75 -28.15
N VAL A 4 0.40 2.00 -27.22
CA VAL A 4 -0.22 3.31 -27.07
C VAL A 4 0.71 4.19 -26.23
N THR A 5 0.98 5.40 -26.69
CA THR A 5 1.86 6.31 -25.98
C THR A 5 1.13 6.95 -24.80
N PRO A 6 1.73 7.07 -23.61
CA PRO A 6 1.14 7.79 -22.47
C PRO A 6 0.66 9.19 -22.88
N GLY A 7 -0.54 9.56 -22.43
CA GLY A 7 -1.18 10.81 -22.81
C GLY A 7 -1.95 10.78 -24.14
N GLN A 8 -1.84 9.70 -24.89
CA GLN A 8 -2.58 9.53 -26.14
C GLN A 8 -4.07 9.30 -25.84
N LYS A 9 -4.94 9.96 -26.61
CA LYS A 9 -6.37 9.64 -26.60
C LYS A 9 -6.65 8.36 -27.36
N ILE A 10 -7.53 7.54 -26.82
CA ILE A 10 -8.04 6.33 -27.49
C ILE A 10 -9.54 6.38 -27.61
N ASP A 11 -10.03 5.79 -28.68
CA ASP A 11 -11.45 5.63 -28.99
C ASP A 11 -12.02 4.28 -28.53
N ASP A 12 -11.15 3.34 -28.20
CA ASP A 12 -11.51 1.98 -27.83
C ASP A 12 -10.50 1.39 -26.84
N GLU A 13 -10.91 1.22 -25.58
CA GLU A 13 -10.05 0.70 -24.51
C GLU A 13 -9.57 -0.74 -24.77
N ARG A 14 -10.25 -1.51 -25.62
CA ARG A 14 -9.80 -2.85 -26.03
C ARG A 14 -8.48 -2.84 -26.80
N LYS A 15 -8.00 -1.68 -27.22
CA LYS A 15 -6.69 -1.51 -27.87
C LYS A 15 -5.55 -1.40 -26.88
N LEU A 16 -5.83 -1.26 -25.58
CA LEU A 16 -4.82 -1.16 -24.55
C LEU A 16 -4.15 -2.49 -24.26
N LEU A 17 -2.86 -2.45 -24.03
CA LEU A 17 -2.16 -3.51 -23.31
C LEU A 17 -2.37 -3.31 -21.81
N SER A 18 -3.53 -3.70 -21.30
CA SER A 18 -3.95 -3.41 -19.94
C SER A 18 -3.22 -4.24 -18.89
N SER A 19 -2.85 -5.47 -19.23
CA SER A 19 -2.15 -6.37 -18.31
C SER A 19 -1.11 -7.25 -18.99
N ILE A 20 -0.17 -7.72 -18.20
CA ILE A 20 0.85 -8.69 -18.58
C ILE A 20 0.80 -9.84 -17.57
N SER A 21 0.91 -11.07 -18.04
CA SER A 21 1.05 -12.26 -17.21
C SER A 21 2.20 -13.15 -17.70
N PHE A 22 2.76 -13.94 -16.81
CA PHE A 22 3.63 -15.05 -17.22
C PHE A 22 2.76 -16.17 -17.75
N LEU A 23 2.98 -16.56 -19.00
CA LEU A 23 2.19 -17.59 -19.64
C LEU A 23 2.56 -18.99 -19.12
N GLY A 24 1.58 -19.70 -18.60
CA GLY A 24 1.46 -21.15 -18.65
C GLY A 24 2.27 -21.95 -17.64
N ASN A 25 3.26 -21.40 -16.94
CA ASN A 25 4.06 -22.18 -15.99
C ASN A 25 3.94 -21.65 -14.56
N ALA A 26 3.79 -22.58 -13.62
CA ALA A 26 3.91 -22.27 -12.21
C ALA A 26 5.30 -21.69 -11.90
N LEU A 27 5.35 -20.72 -10.97
CA LEU A 27 6.60 -20.24 -10.41
C LEU A 27 7.22 -21.30 -9.49
N VAL A 28 6.36 -21.96 -8.72
CA VAL A 28 6.70 -23.11 -7.88
C VAL A 28 5.49 -24.04 -7.78
N SER A 29 5.73 -25.32 -7.60
CA SER A 29 4.68 -26.31 -7.39
C SER A 29 5.15 -27.39 -6.43
N VAL A 30 4.17 -28.07 -5.83
CA VAL A 30 4.35 -29.27 -5.01
C VAL A 30 3.38 -30.35 -5.47
N SER A 31 3.79 -31.62 -5.45
CA SER A 31 3.03 -32.76 -5.96
C SER A 31 2.59 -33.70 -4.85
N SER A 32 1.44 -34.34 -5.01
CA SER A 32 0.94 -35.40 -4.14
C SER A 32 1.87 -36.63 -4.08
N ASP A 33 2.81 -36.75 -5.01
CA ASP A 33 3.81 -37.83 -5.00
C ASP A 33 5.02 -37.51 -4.11
N GLN A 34 5.12 -36.30 -3.58
CA GLN A 34 6.19 -35.89 -2.68
C GLN A 34 5.75 -36.08 -1.22
N ALA A 35 6.63 -36.69 -0.40
CA ALA A 35 6.34 -36.92 1.01
C ALA A 35 6.13 -35.57 1.74
N GLY A 36 5.03 -35.45 2.48
CA GLY A 36 4.69 -34.26 3.26
C GLY A 36 4.28 -33.07 2.43
N ALA A 37 3.86 -33.27 1.18
CA ALA A 37 3.47 -32.17 0.29
C ALA A 37 2.33 -31.33 0.84
N LYS A 38 2.54 -30.02 1.01
CA LYS A 38 1.57 -29.06 1.54
C LYS A 38 1.62 -27.73 0.77
N PHE A 39 0.49 -27.08 0.77
CA PHE A 39 0.35 -25.68 0.38
C PHE A 39 -0.24 -24.90 1.55
N ASP A 40 0.35 -23.76 1.84
CA ASP A 40 -0.10 -22.81 2.85
C ASP A 40 -0.21 -21.43 2.24
N GLY A 41 -1.40 -20.82 2.36
CA GLY A 41 -1.68 -19.52 1.76
C GLY A 41 -2.39 -18.59 2.71
N ALA A 42 -2.02 -17.31 2.71
CA ALA A 42 -2.71 -16.28 3.46
C ALA A 42 -3.44 -15.32 2.52
N THR A 43 -4.72 -15.11 2.80
CA THR A 43 -5.57 -14.10 2.15
C THR A 43 -5.70 -12.88 3.04
N MET A 44 -5.88 -11.71 2.43
CA MET A 44 -6.22 -10.48 3.14
C MET A 44 -7.52 -9.94 2.55
N SER A 45 -8.52 -9.76 3.41
CA SER A 45 -9.77 -9.11 3.04
C SER A 45 -9.78 -7.67 3.53
N ASN A 46 -10.04 -6.77 2.60
CA ASN A 46 -10.17 -5.36 2.89
C ASN A 46 -11.47 -5.03 3.63
N ASN A 47 -12.56 -5.69 3.24
CA ASN A 47 -13.90 -5.33 3.71
C ASN A 47 -14.15 -5.65 5.20
N THR A 48 -13.59 -6.74 5.68
CA THR A 48 -13.85 -7.25 7.03
C THR A 48 -12.67 -7.09 7.97
N HIS A 49 -11.53 -6.62 7.47
CA HIS A 49 -10.24 -6.61 8.16
C HIS A 49 -9.81 -7.98 8.70
N VAL A 50 -10.30 -9.04 8.09
CA VAL A 50 -10.00 -10.42 8.47
C VAL A 50 -9.05 -11.01 7.47
N SER A 51 -7.95 -11.56 7.97
CA SER A 51 -7.08 -12.46 7.22
C SER A 51 -7.63 -13.88 7.31
N GLY A 52 -7.48 -14.64 6.24
CA GLY A 52 -7.80 -16.06 6.20
C GLY A 52 -6.56 -16.85 5.84
N ASP A 53 -6.40 -18.00 6.47
CA ASP A 53 -5.32 -18.93 6.18
C ASP A 53 -5.89 -20.22 5.60
N ASP A 54 -5.25 -20.72 4.57
CA ASP A 54 -5.51 -22.06 4.02
C ASP A 54 -4.28 -22.93 4.27
N HIS A 55 -4.51 -24.11 4.87
CA HIS A 55 -3.53 -25.16 5.11
C HIS A 55 -4.02 -26.40 4.37
N ILE A 56 -3.38 -26.77 3.28
CA ILE A 56 -3.85 -27.81 2.37
C ILE A 56 -2.79 -28.89 2.23
N GLU A 57 -3.14 -30.11 2.59
CA GLU A 57 -2.33 -31.28 2.25
C GLU A 57 -2.56 -31.62 0.77
N VAL A 58 -1.46 -31.73 0.03
CA VAL A 58 -1.50 -32.04 -1.39
C VAL A 58 -1.51 -33.56 -1.55
N THR A 59 -2.71 -34.10 -1.72
CA THR A 59 -2.98 -35.53 -1.76
C THR A 59 -3.72 -35.92 -3.05
N ASN A 60 -3.89 -37.20 -3.25
CA ASN A 60 -4.76 -37.72 -4.30
C ASN A 60 -5.75 -38.73 -3.67
N PRO A 61 -7.07 -38.42 -3.62
CA PRO A 61 -7.73 -37.23 -4.14
C PRO A 61 -7.55 -35.99 -3.25
N MET A 62 -7.73 -34.78 -3.82
CA MET A 62 -7.86 -33.50 -3.11
C MET A 62 -8.94 -32.63 -3.75
N LYS A 63 -9.44 -31.64 -2.99
CA LYS A 63 -10.41 -30.67 -3.49
C LYS A 63 -9.79 -29.75 -4.55
N ASP A 64 -10.63 -29.20 -5.40
CA ASP A 64 -10.21 -28.20 -6.36
C ASP A 64 -9.76 -26.92 -5.64
N LEU A 65 -8.74 -26.32 -6.18
CA LEU A 65 -8.17 -25.06 -5.72
C LEU A 65 -8.01 -24.12 -6.94
N ALA A 66 -8.57 -22.92 -6.83
CA ALA A 66 -8.35 -21.80 -7.74
C ALA A 66 -8.63 -20.53 -6.94
N LYS A 67 -7.63 -19.96 -6.32
CA LYS A 67 -7.82 -18.85 -5.37
C LYS A 67 -6.64 -17.88 -5.38
N GLY A 68 -6.93 -16.60 -5.17
CA GLY A 68 -5.94 -15.57 -4.97
C GLY A 68 -5.42 -15.53 -3.54
N TYR A 69 -4.11 -15.24 -3.40
CA TYR A 69 -3.44 -15.12 -2.11
C TYR A 69 -2.51 -13.90 -2.08
N MET A 70 -2.32 -13.36 -0.89
CA MET A 70 -1.30 -12.34 -0.67
C MET A 70 0.07 -12.99 -0.44
N TYR A 71 0.09 -14.08 0.28
CA TYR A 71 1.27 -14.90 0.57
C TYR A 71 0.98 -16.36 0.24
N GLY A 72 1.96 -17.07 -0.29
CA GLY A 72 1.82 -18.48 -0.64
C GLY A 72 3.15 -19.23 -0.48
N PHE A 73 3.06 -20.39 0.14
CA PHE A 73 4.18 -21.28 0.43
C PHE A 73 3.83 -22.70 0.03
N VAL A 74 4.80 -23.43 -0.46
CA VAL A 74 4.70 -24.88 -0.63
C VAL A 74 5.79 -25.56 0.18
N SER A 75 5.51 -26.73 0.73
CA SER A 75 6.50 -27.51 1.48
C SER A 75 6.37 -29.00 1.24
N THR A 76 7.44 -29.70 1.53
CA THR A 76 7.56 -31.16 1.63
C THR A 76 8.26 -31.47 2.94
N ASP A 77 8.47 -32.74 3.26
CA ASP A 77 9.26 -33.12 4.46
C ASP A 77 10.71 -32.62 4.43
N LYS A 78 11.20 -32.11 3.30
CA LYS A 78 12.61 -31.74 3.12
C LYS A 78 12.85 -30.29 2.77
N LEU A 79 11.96 -29.69 2.02
CA LEU A 79 12.12 -28.33 1.47
C LEU A 79 10.85 -27.54 1.58
N ALA A 80 10.99 -26.25 1.86
CA ALA A 80 9.93 -25.26 1.76
C ALA A 80 10.29 -24.19 0.72
N ALA A 81 9.30 -23.60 0.10
CA ALA A 81 9.48 -22.50 -0.84
C ALA A 81 8.47 -21.38 -0.62
N GLY A 82 8.93 -20.15 -0.79
CA GLY A 82 8.12 -18.95 -0.77
C GLY A 82 8.22 -18.20 -2.11
N VAL A 83 7.16 -17.54 -2.50
CA VAL A 83 7.08 -16.79 -3.76
C VAL A 83 6.72 -15.34 -3.47
N TRP A 84 7.50 -14.41 -4.00
CA TRP A 84 7.21 -12.98 -4.00
C TRP A 84 6.96 -12.51 -5.43
N SER A 85 6.02 -11.60 -5.59
CA SER A 85 5.74 -10.92 -6.84
C SER A 85 5.51 -9.44 -6.59
N ASN A 86 5.95 -8.58 -7.50
CA ASN A 86 5.58 -7.17 -7.51
C ASN A 86 4.27 -6.91 -8.28
N SER A 87 3.48 -7.94 -8.54
CA SER A 87 2.14 -7.77 -9.10
C SER A 87 1.33 -6.81 -8.23
N GLN A 88 0.69 -5.84 -8.87
CA GLN A 88 -0.20 -4.88 -8.23
C GLN A 88 -1.66 -5.19 -8.52
N ASN A 89 -1.95 -6.40 -8.97
CA ASN A 89 -3.31 -6.83 -9.14
C ASN A 89 -3.94 -7.05 -7.77
N SER A 90 -4.33 -5.94 -7.14
CA SER A 90 -5.12 -5.96 -5.94
C SER A 90 -6.50 -5.43 -6.27
N TYR A 91 -7.51 -6.22 -5.99
CA TYR A 91 -8.88 -5.76 -5.98
C TYR A 91 -9.09 -5.07 -4.62
N GLY A 92 -8.66 -3.81 -4.52
CA GLY A 92 -8.90 -3.01 -3.34
C GLY A 92 -10.33 -2.45 -3.36
N GLY A 93 -10.90 -2.27 -2.18
CA GLY A 93 -12.21 -1.67 -2.00
C GLY A 93 -13.36 -2.66 -1.87
N GLY A 94 -14.26 -2.41 -0.96
CA GLY A 94 -15.46 -3.21 -0.75
C GLY A 94 -15.17 -4.62 -0.22
N SER A 95 -15.68 -5.62 -0.89
CA SER A 95 -15.59 -7.03 -0.51
C SER A 95 -14.48 -7.80 -1.24
N TYR A 96 -13.55 -7.10 -1.87
CA TYR A 96 -12.50 -7.75 -2.64
C TYR A 96 -11.31 -8.14 -1.78
N ASP A 97 -10.76 -9.30 -2.07
CA ASP A 97 -9.54 -9.79 -1.46
C ASP A 97 -8.30 -9.23 -2.15
N TRP A 98 -7.24 -9.02 -1.39
CA TRP A 98 -5.95 -8.61 -1.91
C TRP A 98 -5.20 -9.83 -2.39
N THR A 99 -4.72 -9.81 -3.64
CA THR A 99 -4.02 -10.93 -4.23
C THR A 99 -2.77 -10.46 -4.96
N ARG A 100 -1.64 -11.11 -4.72
CA ARG A 100 -0.41 -11.00 -5.51
C ARG A 100 -0.08 -12.30 -6.23
N LEU A 101 -0.62 -13.38 -5.71
CA LEU A 101 -0.39 -14.73 -6.17
C LEU A 101 -1.73 -15.40 -6.44
N THR A 102 -1.72 -16.37 -7.31
CA THR A 102 -2.83 -17.31 -7.50
C THR A 102 -2.32 -18.72 -7.32
N ALA A 103 -3.09 -19.55 -6.61
CA ALA A 103 -2.80 -20.97 -6.49
C ALA A 103 -3.87 -21.79 -7.18
N TYR A 104 -3.42 -22.77 -7.95
CA TYR A 104 -4.27 -23.68 -8.69
C TYR A 104 -3.93 -25.14 -8.40
N LYS A 105 -4.98 -25.99 -8.31
CA LYS A 105 -4.81 -27.41 -8.44
C LYS A 105 -4.68 -27.76 -9.92
N ASN A 106 -3.68 -28.53 -10.25
CA ASN A 106 -3.50 -29.17 -11.55
C ASN A 106 -3.38 -30.68 -11.36
N THR A 107 -3.79 -31.47 -12.34
CA THR A 107 -3.67 -32.94 -12.29
C THR A 107 -2.94 -33.41 -13.54
N VAL A 108 -1.83 -34.13 -13.33
CA VAL A 108 -1.04 -34.73 -14.41
C VAL A 108 -0.90 -36.22 -14.15
N GLY A 109 -1.48 -37.04 -14.99
CA GLY A 109 -1.56 -38.48 -14.77
C GLY A 109 -2.35 -38.79 -13.49
N ASN A 110 -1.70 -39.45 -12.54
CA ASN A 110 -2.30 -39.79 -11.23
C ASN A 110 -1.87 -38.86 -10.10
N ALA A 111 -1.09 -37.82 -10.39
CA ALA A 111 -0.62 -36.89 -9.39
C ALA A 111 -1.40 -35.57 -9.42
N ASN A 112 -1.76 -35.07 -8.26
CA ASN A 112 -2.24 -33.70 -8.07
C ASN A 112 -1.08 -32.78 -7.72
N TYR A 113 -1.11 -31.60 -8.27
CA TYR A 113 -0.16 -30.52 -8.00
C TYR A 113 -0.91 -29.34 -7.44
N VAL A 114 -0.29 -28.62 -6.51
CA VAL A 114 -0.64 -27.24 -6.23
C VAL A 114 0.45 -26.36 -6.81
N GLU A 115 0.02 -25.46 -7.67
CA GLU A 115 0.87 -24.55 -8.44
C GLU A 115 0.65 -23.13 -7.97
N ILE A 116 1.72 -22.40 -7.67
CA ILE A 116 1.68 -20.97 -7.36
C ILE A 116 2.12 -20.18 -8.59
N HIS A 117 1.30 -19.23 -9.01
CA HIS A 117 1.53 -18.30 -10.10
C HIS A 117 1.54 -16.86 -9.57
N SER A 118 2.22 -15.96 -10.28
CA SER A 118 2.01 -14.53 -10.05
C SER A 118 0.65 -14.12 -10.59
N SER A 119 -0.03 -13.20 -9.91
CA SER A 119 -1.15 -12.49 -10.51
C SER A 119 -0.68 -11.58 -11.63
N GLU A 120 -1.60 -11.06 -12.43
CA GLU A 120 -1.30 -10.18 -13.54
C GLU A 120 -0.68 -8.85 -13.06
N TRP A 121 0.15 -8.26 -13.91
CA TRP A 121 0.62 -6.89 -13.76
C TRP A 121 -0.23 -5.97 -14.62
N GLN A 122 -0.74 -4.91 -14.04
CA GLN A 122 -1.38 -3.85 -14.80
C GLN A 122 -0.32 -3.05 -15.54
N TRP A 123 -0.49 -2.86 -16.84
CA TRP A 123 0.51 -2.21 -17.68
C TRP A 123 0.08 -0.84 -18.17
N GLU A 124 -1.07 -0.75 -18.78
CA GLU A 124 -1.67 0.50 -19.25
C GLU A 124 -3.10 0.62 -18.73
N LYS A 125 -3.49 1.85 -18.45
CA LYS A 125 -4.85 2.23 -18.08
C LYS A 125 -5.30 3.43 -18.92
N ALA A 126 -6.61 3.62 -19.01
CA ALA A 126 -7.19 4.83 -19.56
C ALA A 126 -8.07 5.50 -18.51
N HIS A 127 -8.01 6.82 -18.48
CA HIS A 127 -8.88 7.65 -17.68
C HIS A 127 -9.41 8.78 -18.56
N ASN A 128 -10.73 8.95 -18.65
CA ASN A 128 -11.36 9.90 -19.55
C ASN A 128 -10.85 9.81 -21.00
N GLY A 129 -10.59 8.59 -21.49
CA GLY A 129 -10.07 8.33 -22.83
C GLY A 129 -8.60 8.69 -23.05
N VAL A 130 -7.85 9.02 -21.99
CA VAL A 130 -6.40 9.27 -22.06
C VAL A 130 -5.64 8.11 -21.43
N VAL A 131 -4.69 7.55 -22.18
CA VAL A 131 -3.86 6.44 -21.74
C VAL A 131 -2.72 6.92 -20.85
N PHE A 132 -2.46 6.19 -19.79
CA PHE A 132 -1.29 6.39 -18.94
C PHE A 132 -0.68 5.04 -18.50
N PRO A 133 0.63 4.97 -18.20
CA PRO A 133 1.23 3.75 -17.70
C PRO A 133 0.79 3.48 -16.27
N ALA A 134 0.35 2.27 -15.98
CA ALA A 134 0.06 1.82 -14.62
C ALA A 134 1.36 1.54 -13.84
N TYR A 135 2.42 1.19 -14.56
CA TYR A 135 3.78 1.00 -14.04
C TYR A 135 4.71 2.08 -14.57
N THR A 136 5.24 2.88 -13.66
CA THR A 136 6.19 3.94 -14.03
C THR A 136 7.63 3.62 -13.70
N GLN A 137 7.90 2.65 -12.83
CA GLN A 137 9.25 2.49 -12.25
C GLN A 137 9.76 1.05 -12.16
N GLU A 138 8.91 0.03 -12.13
CA GLU A 138 9.34 -1.36 -11.96
C GLU A 138 8.79 -2.27 -13.05
N LEU A 139 9.65 -3.08 -13.63
CA LEU A 139 9.22 -4.13 -14.55
C LEU A 139 8.57 -5.29 -13.79
N PRO A 140 7.61 -6.03 -14.42
CA PRO A 140 7.07 -7.25 -13.87
C PRO A 140 8.16 -8.20 -13.39
N SER A 141 8.06 -8.62 -12.15
CA SER A 141 9.10 -9.42 -11.49
C SER A 141 8.50 -10.38 -10.47
N ALA A 142 9.03 -11.59 -10.43
CA ALA A 142 8.73 -12.58 -9.41
C ALA A 142 10.02 -13.22 -8.91
N LYS A 143 10.04 -13.61 -7.65
CA LYS A 143 11.18 -14.26 -7.01
C LYS A 143 10.69 -15.50 -6.28
N VAL A 144 11.50 -16.56 -6.30
CA VAL A 144 11.27 -17.78 -5.56
C VAL A 144 12.46 -18.00 -4.63
N VAL A 145 12.19 -18.35 -3.39
CA VAL A 145 13.20 -18.80 -2.44
C VAL A 145 12.86 -20.22 -2.00
N ILE A 146 13.88 -21.05 -1.90
CA ILE A 146 13.79 -22.45 -1.42
C ILE A 146 14.73 -22.59 -0.23
N THR A 147 14.26 -23.27 0.81
CA THR A 147 15.01 -23.49 2.04
C THR A 147 14.75 -24.87 2.59
N GLU A 148 15.65 -25.33 3.44
CA GLU A 148 15.46 -26.44 4.38
C GLU A 148 14.86 -25.89 5.69
N ASP A 149 14.99 -26.63 6.79
CA ASP A 149 14.61 -26.19 8.13
C ASP A 149 15.35 -24.90 8.52
N ALA A 150 14.66 -23.77 8.46
CA ALA A 150 15.22 -22.45 8.71
C ALA A 150 15.06 -21.98 10.17
N ASN A 151 14.18 -22.62 10.94
CA ASN A 151 13.93 -22.30 12.35
C ASN A 151 14.57 -23.30 13.34
N ALA A 152 15.20 -24.37 12.83
CA ALA A 152 15.86 -25.41 13.59
C ALA A 152 14.94 -26.20 14.54
N ASP A 153 13.67 -26.38 14.19
CA ASP A 153 12.71 -27.17 14.96
C ASP A 153 12.64 -28.65 14.52
N HIS A 154 13.47 -29.03 13.53
CA HIS A 154 13.55 -30.38 12.93
C HIS A 154 12.32 -30.76 12.12
N LYS A 155 11.58 -29.82 11.62
CA LYS A 155 10.48 -29.97 10.64
C LYS A 155 10.69 -29.02 9.51
N VAL A 156 10.06 -29.32 8.39
CA VAL A 156 10.01 -28.36 7.26
C VAL A 156 8.57 -28.08 6.93
N ASP A 157 8.20 -26.80 7.03
CA ASP A 157 6.85 -26.36 6.75
C ASP A 157 6.79 -24.92 6.21
N TRP A 158 5.61 -24.31 6.22
CA TRP A 158 5.41 -22.96 5.74
C TRP A 158 6.21 -21.89 6.54
N GLN A 159 6.54 -22.15 7.82
CA GLN A 159 7.28 -21.20 8.65
C GLN A 159 8.69 -21.00 8.10
N ASP A 160 9.34 -22.06 7.64
CA ASP A 160 10.66 -22.00 7.00
C ASP A 160 10.59 -21.19 5.72
N GLY A 161 9.59 -21.49 4.87
CA GLY A 161 9.30 -20.72 3.67
C GLY A 161 9.09 -19.22 3.96
N ALA A 162 8.36 -18.89 5.03
CA ALA A 162 8.08 -17.52 5.44
C ALA A 162 9.34 -16.82 6.00
N ILE A 163 10.19 -17.52 6.73
CA ILE A 163 11.47 -17.00 7.21
C ILE A 163 12.37 -16.66 6.02
N ALA A 164 12.53 -17.60 5.09
CA ALA A 164 13.34 -17.41 3.90
C ALA A 164 12.76 -16.30 2.98
N TYR A 165 11.44 -16.20 2.88
CA TYR A 165 10.72 -15.19 2.10
C TYR A 165 11.13 -13.75 2.47
N ARG A 166 11.49 -13.48 3.72
CA ARG A 166 11.96 -12.14 4.15
C ARG A 166 13.17 -11.66 3.37
N SER A 167 13.96 -12.56 2.81
CA SER A 167 15.14 -12.21 2.00
C SER A 167 14.81 -11.74 0.59
N ILE A 168 13.62 -12.05 0.08
CA ILE A 168 13.19 -11.74 -1.30
C ILE A 168 12.07 -10.72 -1.39
N MET A 169 11.32 -10.49 -0.31
CA MET A 169 10.22 -9.52 -0.28
C MET A 169 10.75 -8.08 -0.32
N ASN A 170 9.94 -7.16 -0.82
CA ASN A 170 10.21 -5.75 -0.63
C ASN A 170 9.81 -5.33 0.78
N ASN A 171 10.77 -4.81 1.53
CA ASN A 171 10.49 -4.16 2.79
C ASN A 171 10.07 -2.70 2.55
N PRO A 172 9.15 -2.15 3.36
CA PRO A 172 8.84 -0.73 3.31
C PRO A 172 10.09 0.12 3.51
N GLN A 173 10.20 1.23 2.79
CA GLN A 173 11.31 2.17 2.97
C GLN A 173 11.38 2.66 4.41
N GLY A 174 12.57 2.61 5.02
CA GLY A 174 12.80 3.10 6.39
C GLY A 174 12.35 2.16 7.49
N TRP A 175 11.95 0.93 7.19
CA TRP A 175 11.51 -0.03 8.20
C TRP A 175 12.54 -0.27 9.31
N GLU A 176 13.84 -0.18 8.98
CA GLU A 176 14.91 -0.36 9.97
C GLU A 176 14.94 0.77 11.02
N LYS A 177 14.37 1.93 10.69
CA LYS A 177 14.41 3.13 11.52
C LYS A 177 13.29 3.21 12.55
N VAL A 178 12.26 2.36 12.42
CA VAL A 178 11.08 2.42 13.31
C VAL A 178 11.21 1.64 14.60
N LYS A 179 12.22 0.77 14.72
CA LYS A 179 12.42 -0.09 15.90
C LYS A 179 12.65 0.67 17.21
N ASP A 180 13.17 1.88 17.13
CA ASP A 180 13.47 2.72 18.30
C ASP A 180 12.30 3.65 18.66
N ILE A 181 11.22 3.63 17.89
CA ILE A 181 9.99 4.38 18.19
C ILE A 181 9.13 3.56 19.15
N THR A 182 9.12 3.98 20.41
CA THR A 182 8.39 3.27 21.47
C THR A 182 7.09 3.94 21.88
N ALA A 183 6.96 5.25 21.66
CA ALA A 183 5.74 6.00 21.90
C ALA A 183 5.22 6.60 20.58
N TYR A 184 3.95 6.35 20.25
CA TYR A 184 3.30 6.93 19.07
C TYR A 184 2.15 7.82 19.49
N ARG A 185 2.13 9.05 18.97
CA ARG A 185 1.11 10.04 19.29
C ARG A 185 0.54 10.69 18.04
N ILE A 186 -0.76 10.92 18.05
CA ILE A 186 -1.46 11.70 17.03
C ILE A 186 -1.77 13.08 17.61
N ALA A 187 -1.17 14.13 17.07
CA ALA A 187 -1.52 15.51 17.36
C ALA A 187 -2.56 15.96 16.33
N MET A 188 -3.81 16.03 16.74
CA MET A 188 -4.93 16.23 15.83
C MET A 188 -5.52 17.64 15.98
N ASN A 189 -5.85 18.24 14.85
CA ASN A 189 -6.57 19.49 14.74
C ASN A 189 -7.80 19.32 13.86
N PHE A 190 -8.93 19.82 14.29
CA PHE A 190 -10.22 19.74 13.58
C PHE A 190 -10.79 21.14 13.34
N GLY A 191 -11.42 21.33 12.20
CA GLY A 191 -12.37 22.40 11.95
C GLY A 191 -11.91 23.78 12.39
N SER A 192 -10.72 24.20 11.98
CA SER A 192 -10.12 25.48 12.35
C SER A 192 -9.90 25.68 13.87
N GLN A 193 -10.09 24.67 14.68
CA GLN A 193 -9.83 24.71 16.12
C GLN A 193 -8.36 24.33 16.35
N ALA A 194 -7.62 25.19 17.02
CA ALA A 194 -6.21 24.97 17.33
C ALA A 194 -6.04 24.09 18.58
N GLN A 195 -6.45 22.82 18.52
CA GLN A 195 -6.32 21.90 19.66
C GLN A 195 -4.87 21.54 19.92
N ASN A 196 -4.06 21.38 18.87
CA ASN A 196 -2.64 21.04 18.96
C ASN A 196 -1.79 21.96 18.06
N PRO A 197 -1.62 23.25 18.42
CA PRO A 197 -0.68 24.12 17.75
C PRO A 197 0.73 23.51 17.71
N PHE A 198 1.52 23.85 16.71
CA PHE A 198 2.86 23.24 16.51
C PHE A 198 3.77 23.39 17.72
N LEU A 199 3.81 24.56 18.35
CA LEU A 199 4.67 24.78 19.54
C LEU A 199 4.11 24.06 20.78
N MET A 200 2.80 23.93 20.92
CA MET A 200 2.18 23.12 21.98
C MET A 200 2.50 21.62 21.76
N THR A 201 2.51 21.17 20.53
CA THR A 201 2.96 19.81 20.17
C THR A 201 4.40 19.58 20.57
N LEU A 202 5.28 20.57 20.34
CA LEU A 202 6.68 20.53 20.79
C LEU A 202 6.80 20.40 22.31
N ASP A 203 6.01 21.14 23.08
CA ASP A 203 6.01 21.02 24.52
C ASP A 203 5.52 19.65 25.00
N GLY A 204 4.56 19.05 24.29
CA GLY A 204 4.15 17.67 24.53
C GLY A 204 5.28 16.67 24.29
N ILE A 205 6.07 16.86 23.22
CA ILE A 205 7.24 16.04 22.91
C ILE A 205 8.28 16.11 24.04
N LYS A 206 8.59 17.33 24.52
CA LYS A 206 9.52 17.53 25.63
C LYS A 206 9.06 16.82 26.92
N LYS A 207 7.75 16.93 27.23
CA LYS A 207 7.16 16.27 28.41
C LYS A 207 7.27 14.74 28.31
N ILE A 208 6.92 14.16 27.17
CA ILE A 208 7.03 12.71 26.97
C ILE A 208 8.49 12.26 27.07
N ASN A 209 9.42 12.98 26.44
CA ASN A 209 10.85 12.67 26.53
C ASN A 209 11.32 12.65 28.00
N LEU A 210 10.92 13.66 28.79
CA LEU A 210 11.27 13.74 30.20
C LEU A 210 10.67 12.58 31.03
N HIS A 211 9.41 12.24 30.79
CA HIS A 211 8.72 11.20 31.56
C HIS A 211 9.09 9.76 31.14
N THR A 212 9.75 9.60 30.02
CA THR A 212 10.13 8.28 29.49
C THR A 212 11.66 8.09 29.45
N ASP A 213 12.40 8.95 30.11
CA ASP A 213 13.88 8.92 30.09
C ASP A 213 14.47 8.90 28.66
N GLY A 214 13.82 9.64 27.75
CA GLY A 214 14.32 9.83 26.38
C GLY A 214 13.93 8.74 25.38
N LEU A 215 12.90 7.94 25.65
CA LEU A 215 12.42 6.97 24.67
C LEU A 215 11.98 7.66 23.37
N GLY A 216 12.27 7.02 22.23
CA GLY A 216 11.93 7.51 20.91
C GLY A 216 10.41 7.66 20.70
N GLN A 217 10.00 8.72 20.01
CA GLN A 217 8.62 9.08 19.75
C GLN A 217 8.33 9.16 18.25
N GLY A 218 7.18 8.65 17.82
CA GLY A 218 6.56 8.96 16.54
C GLY A 218 5.38 9.92 16.75
N VAL A 219 5.37 11.07 16.10
CA VAL A 219 4.31 12.06 16.23
C VAL A 219 3.70 12.35 14.87
N LEU A 220 2.45 11.93 14.70
CA LEU A 220 1.66 12.19 13.51
C LEU A 220 0.88 13.49 13.68
N LEU A 221 1.14 14.45 12.79
CA LEU A 221 0.43 15.72 12.74
C LEU A 221 -0.79 15.55 11.84
N LYS A 222 -1.93 15.19 12.44
CA LYS A 222 -3.20 15.03 11.74
C LYS A 222 -3.97 16.35 11.73
N GLY A 223 -4.29 16.86 10.55
CA GLY A 223 -4.86 18.19 10.39
C GLY A 223 -3.82 19.32 10.54
N TYR A 224 -2.63 19.10 9.99
CA TYR A 224 -1.54 20.08 9.97
C TYR A 224 -1.77 21.22 8.98
N GLY A 225 -2.62 21.01 7.99
CA GLY A 225 -2.85 21.92 6.88
C GLY A 225 -4.29 22.36 6.75
N SER A 226 -4.49 23.39 5.93
CA SER A 226 -5.79 24.00 5.64
C SER A 226 -6.56 24.35 6.92
N GLU A 227 -7.81 23.92 7.05
CA GLU A 227 -8.66 24.16 8.23
C GLU A 227 -8.64 22.98 9.24
N GLY A 228 -7.68 22.07 9.10
CA GLY A 228 -7.54 20.92 9.97
C GLY A 228 -7.81 19.59 9.26
N HIS A 229 -8.09 18.54 10.05
CA HIS A 229 -8.32 17.21 9.53
C HIS A 229 -9.49 17.17 8.56
N ASP A 230 -9.27 16.49 7.43
CA ASP A 230 -10.23 16.33 6.33
C ASP A 230 -10.75 17.63 5.75
N SER A 231 -9.86 18.59 5.56
CA SER A 231 -10.14 19.81 4.81
C SER A 231 -9.06 20.08 3.76
N GLY A 232 -9.42 20.73 2.65
CA GLY A 232 -8.51 21.19 1.60
C GLY A 232 -7.66 20.08 0.99
N HIS A 233 -8.15 18.83 0.91
CA HIS A 233 -7.40 17.72 0.35
C HIS A 233 -6.79 18.05 -1.00
N LEU A 234 -5.58 17.54 -1.21
CA LEU A 234 -4.57 17.81 -2.22
C LEU A 234 -3.75 19.10 -2.01
N ASN A 235 -4.14 20.02 -1.12
CA ASN A 235 -3.34 21.19 -0.76
C ASN A 235 -2.28 20.83 0.31
N TYR A 236 -1.32 19.96 -0.01
CA TYR A 236 -0.35 19.47 0.96
C TYR A 236 0.53 20.56 1.57
N ALA A 237 0.79 21.63 0.83
CA ALA A 237 1.63 22.75 1.27
C ALA A 237 0.85 23.91 1.94
N ASP A 238 -0.45 23.77 2.09
CA ASP A 238 -1.28 24.78 2.78
C ASP A 238 -1.21 24.57 4.30
N ILE A 239 -0.15 25.06 4.91
CA ILE A 239 0.10 24.86 6.34
C ILE A 239 -0.88 25.69 7.18
N GLY A 240 -1.47 25.05 8.19
CA GLY A 240 -2.50 25.67 9.04
C GLY A 240 -2.01 26.92 9.79
N LYS A 241 -2.54 28.08 9.41
CA LYS A 241 -2.13 29.37 9.99
C LYS A 241 -2.52 29.51 11.46
N ARG A 242 -3.70 28.99 11.85
CA ARG A 242 -4.22 29.08 13.20
C ARG A 242 -3.44 28.23 14.21
N ILE A 243 -2.73 27.22 13.73
CA ILE A 243 -1.90 26.34 14.56
C ILE A 243 -0.41 26.72 14.55
N GLY A 244 -0.08 27.87 13.97
CA GLY A 244 1.26 28.46 14.00
C GLY A 244 1.90 28.69 12.63
N GLY A 245 1.30 28.21 11.56
CA GLY A 245 1.83 28.42 10.21
C GLY A 245 3.17 27.75 9.96
N VAL A 246 3.80 28.15 8.87
CA VAL A 246 5.07 27.56 8.38
C VAL A 246 6.20 27.73 9.39
N GLU A 247 6.33 28.90 10.02
CA GLU A 247 7.43 29.22 10.91
C GLU A 247 7.43 28.34 12.17
N ASP A 248 6.28 28.19 12.82
CA ASP A 248 6.17 27.33 14.00
C ASP A 248 6.32 25.85 13.62
N PHE A 249 5.87 25.46 12.43
CA PHE A 249 6.08 24.09 11.96
C PHE A 249 7.55 23.80 11.71
N LYS A 250 8.29 24.70 11.07
CA LYS A 250 9.75 24.57 10.91
C LYS A 250 10.47 24.50 12.26
N THR A 251 10.04 25.33 13.21
CA THR A 251 10.57 25.29 14.59
C THR A 251 10.31 23.92 15.26
N LEU A 252 9.12 23.38 15.10
CA LEU A 252 8.78 22.05 15.58
C LEU A 252 9.69 20.98 14.94
N ILE A 253 9.83 21.00 13.62
CA ILE A 253 10.69 20.06 12.87
C ILE A 253 12.13 20.10 13.38
N GLU A 254 12.70 21.28 13.52
CA GLU A 254 14.08 21.46 13.98
C GLU A 254 14.27 20.94 15.41
N LYS A 255 13.36 21.34 16.32
CA LYS A 255 13.57 21.11 17.76
C LYS A 255 13.14 19.74 18.23
N ALA A 256 12.16 19.12 17.57
CA ALA A 256 11.67 17.79 17.95
C ALA A 256 12.77 16.71 17.89
N LYS A 257 13.68 16.81 16.94
CA LYS A 257 14.79 15.87 16.76
C LYS A 257 15.68 15.76 18.00
N LYS A 258 15.85 16.86 18.75
CA LYS A 258 16.65 16.90 19.99
C LYS A 258 16.05 16.04 21.12
N TYR A 259 14.78 15.69 20.99
CA TYR A 259 14.02 14.90 21.95
C TYR A 259 13.67 13.51 21.44
N GLY A 260 14.38 13.02 20.41
CA GLY A 260 14.16 11.70 19.83
C GLY A 260 12.80 11.53 19.16
N ALA A 261 12.16 12.62 18.72
CA ALA A 261 10.86 12.57 18.07
C ALA A 261 11.00 12.59 16.54
N HIS A 262 10.35 11.62 15.91
CA HIS A 262 10.13 11.54 14.48
C HIS A 262 8.77 12.13 14.13
N LEU A 263 8.75 13.09 13.22
CA LEU A 263 7.55 13.81 12.84
C LEU A 263 7.01 13.31 11.49
N GLY A 264 5.73 13.07 11.44
CA GLY A 264 5.01 12.77 10.22
C GLY A 264 3.75 13.59 10.05
N ILE A 265 3.25 13.63 8.84
CA ILE A 265 1.98 14.27 8.50
C ILE A 265 0.97 13.25 8.01
N HIS A 266 -0.30 13.53 8.28
CA HIS A 266 -1.42 12.79 7.75
C HIS A 266 -1.97 13.52 6.53
N VAL A 267 -2.11 12.79 5.44
CA VAL A 267 -2.71 13.29 4.20
C VAL A 267 -3.73 12.30 3.66
N ASN A 268 -4.68 12.79 2.89
CA ASN A 268 -5.52 11.98 2.02
C ASN A 268 -5.07 12.18 0.56
N ALA A 269 -4.98 11.11 -0.19
CA ALA A 269 -4.57 11.12 -1.59
C ALA A 269 -5.57 10.39 -2.51
N SER A 270 -6.76 10.09 -2.00
CA SER A 270 -7.85 9.41 -2.72
C SER A 270 -9.05 10.32 -3.01
N GLU A 271 -9.07 11.51 -2.43
CA GLU A 271 -10.18 12.46 -2.53
C GLU A 271 -9.68 13.88 -2.76
N THR A 272 -10.54 14.71 -3.31
CA THR A 272 -10.36 16.18 -3.39
C THR A 272 -11.60 16.88 -2.88
N TYR A 273 -11.44 18.13 -2.49
CA TYR A 273 -12.55 19.02 -2.14
C TYR A 273 -12.67 20.15 -3.16
N PRO A 274 -13.89 20.66 -3.42
CA PRO A 274 -14.08 21.75 -4.37
C PRO A 274 -13.27 23.03 -4.05
N GLU A 275 -13.01 23.30 -2.77
CA GLU A 275 -12.21 24.46 -2.34
C GLU A 275 -10.69 24.24 -2.47
N SER A 276 -10.25 23.06 -2.81
CA SER A 276 -8.84 22.81 -3.09
C SER A 276 -8.39 23.57 -4.33
N LYS A 277 -7.25 24.26 -4.26
CA LYS A 277 -6.64 24.89 -5.45
C LYS A 277 -6.28 23.89 -6.56
N TYR A 278 -6.25 22.61 -6.23
CA TYR A 278 -5.98 21.50 -7.17
C TYR A 278 -7.24 20.79 -7.64
N PHE A 279 -8.41 21.28 -7.25
CA PHE A 279 -9.65 20.73 -7.79
C PHE A 279 -9.66 20.81 -9.30
N ASN A 280 -9.84 19.66 -9.94
CA ASN A 280 -9.88 19.54 -11.39
C ASN A 280 -10.80 18.36 -11.76
N GLU A 281 -11.74 18.61 -12.66
CA GLU A 281 -12.65 17.59 -13.18
C GLU A 281 -11.92 16.40 -13.81
N ASP A 282 -10.75 16.63 -14.40
CA ASP A 282 -9.98 15.60 -15.11
C ASP A 282 -9.44 14.51 -14.18
N ILE A 283 -9.22 14.83 -12.89
CA ILE A 283 -8.71 13.83 -11.92
C ILE A 283 -9.82 13.08 -11.19
N LEU A 284 -11.08 13.50 -11.37
CA LEU A 284 -12.19 12.91 -10.61
C LEU A 284 -12.51 11.51 -11.09
N ARG A 285 -12.76 10.65 -10.13
CA ARG A 285 -13.39 9.36 -10.38
C ARG A 285 -14.89 9.58 -10.53
N LYS A 286 -15.44 9.10 -11.65
CA LYS A 286 -16.87 9.18 -11.93
C LYS A 286 -17.51 7.80 -11.92
N ASN A 287 -18.77 7.77 -11.53
CA ASN A 287 -19.62 6.59 -11.66
C ASN A 287 -19.92 6.31 -13.13
N ALA A 288 -20.43 5.11 -13.44
CA ALA A 288 -20.75 4.71 -14.81
C ALA A 288 -21.78 5.63 -15.50
N ASP A 289 -22.64 6.31 -14.74
CA ASP A 289 -23.62 7.28 -15.23
C ASP A 289 -23.06 8.71 -15.39
N GLY A 290 -21.75 8.89 -15.14
CA GLY A 290 -21.07 10.18 -15.21
C GLY A 290 -21.22 11.06 -13.97
N SER A 291 -21.93 10.62 -12.95
CA SER A 291 -22.04 11.36 -11.68
C SER A 291 -20.74 11.28 -10.88
N TYR A 292 -20.55 12.20 -9.93
CA TYR A 292 -19.41 12.16 -9.03
C TYR A 292 -19.45 10.92 -8.10
N SER A 293 -18.30 10.30 -7.92
CA SER A 293 -18.09 9.30 -6.88
C SER A 293 -17.76 10.03 -5.58
N TYR A 294 -18.74 10.21 -4.72
CA TYR A 294 -18.55 10.90 -3.44
C TYR A 294 -17.77 10.04 -2.45
N GLY A 295 -16.83 10.67 -1.77
CA GLY A 295 -16.04 10.10 -0.71
C GLY A 295 -16.53 10.51 0.68
N TRP A 296 -15.59 10.65 1.61
CA TRP A 296 -15.88 11.03 2.99
C TRP A 296 -16.41 12.48 3.06
N ASN A 297 -17.32 12.71 3.97
CA ASN A 297 -17.79 14.06 4.26
C ASN A 297 -17.62 14.34 5.76
N TRP A 298 -16.81 15.33 6.09
CA TRP A 298 -16.60 15.78 7.46
C TRP A 298 -16.85 17.27 7.60
N LEU A 299 -15.94 18.11 7.12
CA LEU A 299 -16.13 19.56 7.05
C LEU A 299 -16.77 19.96 5.71
N ASP A 300 -16.47 19.20 4.67
CA ASP A 300 -17.01 19.38 3.33
C ASP A 300 -17.17 18.02 2.64
N GLN A 301 -17.77 18.00 1.47
CA GLN A 301 -18.00 16.76 0.72
C GLN A 301 -16.77 16.43 -0.13
N GLY A 302 -16.07 15.35 0.22
CA GLY A 302 -15.01 14.79 -0.59
C GLY A 302 -15.53 14.16 -1.87
N ILE A 303 -14.79 14.31 -2.95
CA ILE A 303 -15.03 13.65 -4.23
C ILE A 303 -13.83 12.76 -4.53
N ASN A 304 -14.09 11.49 -4.78
CA ASN A 304 -13.04 10.54 -5.08
C ASN A 304 -12.29 10.91 -6.36
N ILE A 305 -10.98 10.73 -6.34
CA ILE A 305 -10.12 10.92 -7.52
C ILE A 305 -9.66 9.58 -8.07
N ASP A 306 -9.27 9.56 -9.34
CA ASP A 306 -8.51 8.46 -9.90
C ASP A 306 -7.06 8.57 -9.41
N ALA A 307 -6.72 7.72 -8.45
CA ALA A 307 -5.43 7.79 -7.78
C ALA A 307 -4.25 7.45 -8.69
N GLY A 308 -4.46 6.57 -9.66
CA GLY A 308 -3.44 6.22 -10.64
C GLY A 308 -3.19 7.35 -11.62
N TYR A 309 -4.25 7.96 -12.14
CA TYR A 309 -4.15 9.13 -13.00
C TYR A 309 -3.47 10.31 -12.30
N ASP A 310 -3.86 10.59 -11.07
CA ASP A 310 -3.27 11.66 -10.27
C ASP A 310 -1.77 11.45 -10.01
N LEU A 311 -1.36 10.21 -9.72
CA LEU A 311 0.06 9.87 -9.56
C LEU A 311 0.87 10.18 -10.83
N ALA A 312 0.30 9.89 -11.99
CA ALA A 312 0.96 10.14 -13.28
C ALA A 312 0.99 11.63 -13.67
N HIS A 313 0.09 12.48 -13.15
CA HIS A 313 -0.13 13.82 -13.70
C HIS A 313 0.11 14.99 -12.73
N GLY A 314 0.07 14.81 -11.43
CA GLY A 314 0.17 15.97 -10.54
C GLY A 314 0.66 15.71 -9.13
N ARG A 315 0.55 14.49 -8.64
CA ARG A 315 0.85 14.18 -7.23
C ARG A 315 2.27 14.54 -6.83
N LEU A 316 3.26 14.20 -7.65
CA LEU A 316 4.66 14.49 -7.33
C LEU A 316 4.93 15.98 -7.22
N ALA A 317 4.33 16.80 -8.09
CA ALA A 317 4.48 18.26 -8.03
C ALA A 317 3.95 18.84 -6.71
N ARG A 318 2.85 18.31 -6.18
CA ARG A 318 2.30 18.74 -4.88
C ARG A 318 3.20 18.35 -3.69
N TRP A 319 3.87 17.20 -3.79
CA TRP A 319 4.89 16.80 -2.80
C TRP A 319 6.12 17.73 -2.85
N GLU A 320 6.55 18.11 -4.04
CA GLU A 320 7.67 19.07 -4.19
C GLU A 320 7.29 20.47 -3.65
N GLU A 321 6.03 20.91 -3.80
CA GLU A 321 5.58 22.16 -3.15
C GLU A 321 5.69 22.08 -1.62
N LEU A 322 5.23 20.98 -1.01
CA LEU A 322 5.35 20.77 0.43
C LEU A 322 6.81 20.79 0.88
N LYS A 323 7.68 20.08 0.15
CA LYS A 323 9.11 20.04 0.42
C LYS A 323 9.77 21.41 0.29
N LYS A 324 9.37 22.19 -0.71
CA LYS A 324 9.82 23.57 -0.89
C LYS A 324 9.41 24.46 0.30
N GLU A 325 8.18 24.27 0.80
CA GLU A 325 7.64 25.08 1.89
C GLU A 325 8.29 24.74 3.24
N LEU A 326 8.41 23.46 3.58
CA LEU A 326 8.89 23.00 4.88
C LEU A 326 10.38 22.67 4.93
N GLY A 327 11.02 22.44 3.79
CA GLY A 327 12.34 21.84 3.70
C GLY A 327 12.31 20.33 3.96
N GLU A 328 13.51 19.76 4.16
CA GLU A 328 13.67 18.37 4.54
C GLU A 328 13.59 18.25 6.07
N GLY A 329 12.75 17.39 6.58
CA GLY A 329 12.67 17.21 8.04
C GLY A 329 11.47 16.45 8.54
N LEU A 330 10.53 16.14 7.66
CA LEU A 330 9.50 15.14 7.94
C LEU A 330 10.12 13.75 7.80
N ASP A 331 9.86 12.91 8.79
CA ASP A 331 10.42 11.56 8.84
C ASP A 331 9.51 10.54 8.17
N PHE A 332 8.19 10.77 8.15
CA PHE A 332 7.22 9.88 7.53
C PHE A 332 5.96 10.61 7.08
N ILE A 333 5.21 9.95 6.22
CA ILE A 333 3.90 10.40 5.74
C ILE A 333 2.91 9.26 5.94
N TYR A 334 1.80 9.55 6.60
CA TYR A 334 0.66 8.67 6.70
C TYR A 334 -0.34 9.06 5.61
N VAL A 335 -0.56 8.17 4.66
CA VAL A 335 -1.54 8.37 3.60
C VAL A 335 -2.81 7.61 3.97
N ASP A 336 -3.85 8.35 4.34
CA ASP A 336 -5.11 7.77 4.81
C ASP A 336 -5.86 7.07 3.67
N VAL A 337 -6.60 6.02 4.01
CA VAL A 337 -7.43 5.18 3.14
C VAL A 337 -6.78 4.65 1.86
N TRP A 338 -5.48 4.90 1.67
CA TRP A 338 -4.76 4.47 0.48
C TRP A 338 -4.71 2.95 0.32
N GLY A 339 -4.49 2.27 1.43
CA GLY A 339 -4.34 0.81 1.45
C GLY A 339 -5.66 0.05 1.32
N ASN A 340 -6.80 0.67 1.48
CA ASN A 340 -8.11 0.03 1.36
C ASN A 340 -8.95 0.58 0.20
N GLY A 341 -8.39 1.46 -0.59
CA GLY A 341 -9.00 2.01 -1.78
C GLY A 341 -8.78 1.13 -3.01
N GLN A 342 -9.69 1.20 -3.95
CA GLN A 342 -9.49 0.61 -5.26
C GLN A 342 -8.42 1.39 -6.01
N SER A 343 -7.42 0.72 -6.54
CA SER A 343 -6.30 1.37 -7.23
C SER A 343 -6.59 1.77 -8.68
N GLY A 344 -7.79 2.18 -8.97
CA GLY A 344 -8.20 2.67 -10.29
C GLY A 344 -9.10 1.75 -11.05
#